data_2163397ab57545d673ddbceab135dd8a
#
_entry.id   2163397ab57545d673ddbceab135dd8a
#
_cell.length_a   1.000
_cell.length_b   1.000
_cell.length_c   1.000
_cell.angle_alpha   90.00
_cell.angle_beta   90.00
_cell.angle_gamma   90.00
#
_symmetry.space_group_name_H-M   'P 1'
#
loop_
_entity.id
_entity.type
_entity.pdbx_description
1 polymer ?
#
loop_
_entity_poly.entity_id
_entity_poly.type
_entity_poly.pdbx_seq_one_letter_code
_entity_poly.pdbx_strand_id
1 'polypeptide(L)'
;MAENPKLEIPHELRTIAEQGVDQARAAIDGFLSAAHKAFDDAGRQVDAAHDNARELGRTSVGFAEANIAASFDFASRLAKAQTVEEWTRLHAEFVTEQAHRLAEQAKVIGRAGSTPGLKF
;
A
#
# COMPACT_ATOMS: atom_id res chain seq x y z
N MET A 1 24.62 10.69 29.86
CA MET A 1 24.48 10.67 29.61
C MET A 1 24.43 10.17 28.99
N ALA A 2 24.62 10.04 29.30
CA ALA A 2 24.73 9.54 28.51
C ALA A 2 24.29 9.62 27.53
N GLU A 3 24.60 10.10 27.31
CA GLU A 3 24.03 10.14 26.38
C GLU A 3 24.01 9.07 25.58
N ASN A 4 23.11 8.66 25.38
CA ASN A 4 22.86 7.53 24.55
C ASN A 4 22.77 8.04 23.14
N PRO A 5 23.67 7.70 22.24
CA PRO A 5 23.57 8.19 20.87
C PRO A 5 22.31 7.65 20.18
N LYS A 6 21.73 6.59 20.71
CA LYS A 6 20.47 6.04 20.15
C LYS A 6 19.35 6.38 21.10
N LEU A 7 18.43 7.19 20.60
CA LEU A 7 17.24 7.54 21.38
C LEU A 7 16.25 6.39 21.31
N GLU A 8 15.92 5.87 22.47
CA GLU A 8 15.00 4.74 22.55
C GLU A 8 13.55 5.21 22.53
N ILE A 9 12.75 4.46 21.85
CA ILE A 9 11.31 4.73 21.78
C ILE A 9 10.64 3.96 22.91
N PRO A 10 9.85 4.63 23.78
CA PRO A 10 9.24 3.94 24.92
C PRO A 10 8.36 2.77 24.45
N HIS A 11 8.37 1.72 25.25
CA HIS A 11 7.62 0.51 24.95
C HIS A 11 6.11 0.80 24.86
N GLU A 12 5.60 1.64 25.72
CA GLU A 12 4.18 1.97 25.72
C GLU A 12 3.75 2.61 24.41
N LEU A 13 4.59 3.50 23.88
CA LEU A 13 4.28 4.14 22.61
C LEU A 13 4.30 3.13 21.47
N ARG A 14 5.24 2.18 21.50
CA ARG A 14 5.30 1.16 20.46
C ARG A 14 4.06 0.27 20.49
N THR A 15 3.61 -0.09 21.70
CA THR A 15 2.43 -0.93 21.84
C THR A 15 1.19 -0.22 21.31
N ILE A 16 1.02 1.06 21.66
CA ILE A 16 -0.11 1.83 21.18
C ILE A 16 -0.07 1.95 19.65
N ALA A 17 1.12 2.19 19.10
CA ALA A 17 1.26 2.32 17.67
C ALA A 17 0.94 1.01 16.96
N GLU A 18 1.40 -0.12 17.50
CA GLU A 18 1.12 -1.43 16.91
C GLU A 18 -0.37 -1.72 16.91
N GLN A 19 -1.04 -1.42 18.04
CA GLN A 19 -2.47 -1.64 18.12
C GLN A 19 -3.24 -0.76 17.14
N GLY A 20 -2.80 0.49 17.00
CA GLY A 20 -3.41 1.40 16.05
C GLY A 20 -3.26 0.92 14.62
N VAL A 21 -2.07 0.42 14.27
CA VAL A 21 -1.83 -0.11 12.93
C VAL A 21 -2.71 -1.33 12.68
N ASP A 22 -2.80 -2.23 13.66
CA ASP A 22 -3.61 -3.44 13.50
C ASP A 22 -5.08 -3.10 13.30
N GLN A 23 -5.60 -2.14 14.07
CA GLN A 23 -6.99 -1.73 13.94
C GLN A 23 -7.25 -1.07 12.59
N ALA A 24 -6.34 -0.21 12.16
CA ALA A 24 -6.48 0.45 10.87
C ALA A 24 -6.43 -0.57 9.73
N ARG A 25 -5.53 -1.55 9.85
CA ARG A 25 -5.42 -2.60 8.84
C ARG A 25 -6.73 -3.39 8.73
N ALA A 26 -7.31 -3.75 9.87
CA ALA A 26 -8.56 -4.50 9.85
C ALA A 26 -9.68 -3.71 9.19
N ALA A 27 -9.75 -2.40 9.48
CA ALA A 27 -10.77 -1.55 8.89
C ALA A 27 -10.58 -1.43 7.37
N ILE A 28 -9.34 -1.26 6.92
CA ILE A 28 -9.03 -1.12 5.51
C ILE A 28 -9.28 -2.44 4.79
N ASP A 29 -8.92 -3.58 5.41
CA ASP A 29 -9.16 -4.89 4.81
C ASP A 29 -10.65 -5.10 4.57
N GLY A 30 -11.48 -4.71 5.55
CA GLY A 30 -12.92 -4.81 5.38
C GLY A 30 -13.43 -3.94 4.26
N PHE A 31 -12.90 -2.71 4.16
CA PHE A 31 -13.27 -1.81 3.09
C PHE A 31 -12.87 -2.37 1.72
N LEU A 32 -11.66 -2.91 1.62
CA LEU A 32 -11.18 -3.46 0.35
C LEU A 32 -11.98 -4.67 -0.07
N SER A 33 -12.35 -5.53 0.89
CA SER A 33 -13.19 -6.68 0.58
C SER A 33 -14.54 -6.24 0.02
N ALA A 34 -15.14 -5.22 0.62
CA ALA A 34 -16.40 -4.70 0.14
C ALA A 34 -16.25 -4.08 -1.24
N ALA A 35 -15.14 -3.37 -1.48
CA ALA A 35 -14.89 -2.76 -2.77
C ALA A 35 -14.71 -3.82 -3.86
N HIS A 36 -13.99 -4.89 -3.55
CA HIS A 36 -13.81 -5.99 -4.50
C HIS A 36 -15.13 -6.63 -4.85
N LYS A 37 -15.96 -6.88 -3.85
CA LYS A 37 -17.25 -7.49 -4.08
C LYS A 37 -18.13 -6.59 -4.95
N ALA A 38 -18.15 -5.30 -4.64
CA ALA A 38 -18.95 -4.36 -5.43
C ALA A 38 -18.48 -4.31 -6.88
N PHE A 39 -17.15 -4.34 -7.07
CA PHE A 39 -16.56 -4.32 -8.40
C PHE A 39 -16.93 -5.58 -9.18
N ASP A 40 -16.86 -6.74 -8.54
CA ASP A 40 -17.22 -8.01 -9.17
C ASP A 40 -18.71 -8.05 -9.51
N ASP A 41 -19.56 -7.58 -8.61
CA ASP A 41 -20.99 -7.55 -8.85
C ASP A 41 -21.33 -6.66 -10.04
N ALA A 42 -20.71 -5.49 -10.10
CA ALA A 42 -20.91 -4.58 -11.23
C ALA A 42 -20.42 -5.22 -12.53
N GLY A 43 -19.29 -5.94 -12.46
CA GLY A 43 -18.72 -6.57 -13.63
C GLY A 43 -19.60 -7.64 -14.23
N ARG A 44 -20.43 -8.28 -13.43
CA ARG A 44 -21.34 -9.30 -13.94
C ARG A 44 -22.42 -8.74 -14.82
N GLN A 45 -22.71 -7.46 -14.67
CA GLN A 45 -23.77 -6.81 -15.42
C GLN A 45 -23.27 -6.08 -16.65
N VAL A 46 -21.95 -6.09 -16.86
CA VAL A 46 -21.32 -5.40 -17.97
C VAL A 46 -21.02 -6.42 -19.06
N ASP A 47 -21.27 -6.05 -20.31
CA ASP A 47 -21.02 -6.98 -21.40
C ASP A 47 -19.54 -7.04 -21.73
N ALA A 48 -19.18 -7.92 -22.68
CA ALA A 48 -17.77 -8.18 -23.00
C ALA A 48 -17.07 -6.95 -23.53
N ALA A 49 -17.79 -5.98 -24.04
CA ALA A 49 -17.16 -4.78 -24.60
C ALA A 49 -16.46 -3.95 -23.54
N HIS A 50 -16.79 -4.15 -22.27
CA HIS A 50 -16.21 -3.38 -21.18
C HIS A 50 -15.13 -4.16 -20.41
N ASP A 51 -14.74 -5.34 -20.90
CA ASP A 51 -13.81 -6.20 -20.18
C ASP A 51 -12.46 -5.52 -19.96
N ASN A 52 -11.98 -4.80 -20.97
CA ASN A 52 -10.66 -4.15 -20.85
C ASN A 52 -10.70 -3.07 -19.76
N ALA A 53 -11.74 -2.26 -19.72
CA ALA A 53 -11.86 -1.23 -18.70
C ALA A 53 -11.97 -1.85 -17.32
N ARG A 54 -12.71 -2.94 -17.22
CA ARG A 54 -12.89 -3.64 -15.95
C ARG A 54 -11.57 -4.25 -15.48
N GLU A 55 -10.81 -4.82 -16.41
CA GLU A 55 -9.51 -5.39 -16.07
C GLU A 55 -8.54 -4.31 -15.60
N LEU A 56 -8.53 -3.16 -16.27
CA LEU A 56 -7.70 -2.05 -15.84
C LEU A 56 -8.11 -1.57 -14.46
N GLY A 57 -9.41 -1.55 -14.19
CA GLY A 57 -9.90 -1.20 -12.87
C GLY A 57 -9.42 -2.17 -11.80
N ARG A 58 -9.46 -3.46 -12.09
CA ARG A 58 -8.96 -4.47 -11.16
C ARG A 58 -7.47 -4.31 -10.92
N THR A 59 -6.72 -4.03 -11.99
CA THR A 59 -5.29 -3.80 -11.85
C THR A 59 -5.02 -2.60 -10.96
N SER A 60 -5.77 -1.52 -11.14
CA SER A 60 -5.62 -0.33 -10.32
C SER A 60 -5.95 -0.61 -8.86
N VAL A 61 -7.02 -1.37 -8.60
CA VAL A 61 -7.38 -1.75 -7.24
C VAL A 61 -6.28 -2.62 -6.63
N GLY A 62 -5.73 -3.55 -7.43
CA GLY A 62 -4.62 -4.38 -6.96
C GLY A 62 -3.41 -3.57 -6.58
N PHE A 63 -3.08 -2.54 -7.38
CA PHE A 63 -1.97 -1.65 -7.03
C PHE A 63 -2.26 -0.89 -5.75
N ALA A 64 -3.49 -0.40 -5.59
CA ALA A 64 -3.86 0.31 -4.38
C ALA A 64 -3.73 -0.60 -3.16
N GLU A 65 -4.19 -1.86 -3.29
CA GLU A 65 -4.05 -2.82 -2.20
C GLU A 65 -2.59 -3.08 -1.86
N ALA A 66 -1.75 -3.25 -2.89
CA ALA A 66 -0.33 -3.50 -2.66
C ALA A 66 0.32 -2.31 -1.98
N ASN A 67 -0.04 -1.09 -2.39
CA ASN A 67 0.51 0.11 -1.78
C ASN A 67 0.03 0.26 -0.34
N ILE A 68 -1.24 -0.04 -0.08
CA ILE A 68 -1.78 0.02 1.28
C ILE A 68 -1.10 -1.04 2.15
N ALA A 69 -0.95 -2.26 1.64
CA ALA A 69 -0.28 -3.32 2.38
C ALA A 69 1.16 -2.94 2.71
N ALA A 70 1.87 -2.36 1.74
CA ALA A 70 3.24 -1.92 1.97
C ALA A 70 3.30 -0.81 3.02
N SER A 71 2.32 0.10 2.99
CA SER A 71 2.26 1.18 3.97
C SER A 71 2.00 0.65 5.37
N PHE A 72 1.10 -0.33 5.51
CA PHE A 72 0.85 -0.93 6.81
C PHE A 72 2.03 -1.75 7.30
N ASP A 73 2.71 -2.46 6.40
CA ASP A 73 3.91 -3.18 6.78
C ASP A 73 4.97 -2.21 7.29
N PHE A 74 5.15 -1.10 6.58
CA PHE A 74 6.08 -0.07 7.00
C PHE A 74 5.67 0.51 8.35
N ALA A 75 4.39 0.84 8.53
CA ALA A 75 3.92 1.39 9.79
C ALA A 75 4.11 0.39 10.93
N SER A 76 3.90 -0.89 10.66
CA SER A 76 4.10 -1.93 11.66
C SER A 76 5.56 -2.01 12.06
N ARG A 77 6.48 -1.95 11.08
CA ARG A 77 7.90 -1.95 11.40
C ARG A 77 8.30 -0.71 12.18
N LEU A 78 7.75 0.46 11.81
CA LEU A 78 8.01 1.68 12.55
C LEU A 78 7.55 1.56 13.99
N ALA A 79 6.37 0.98 14.19
CA ALA A 79 5.81 0.83 15.53
C ALA A 79 6.70 -0.05 16.40
N LYS A 80 7.44 -0.97 15.78
CA LYS A 80 8.32 -1.89 16.50
C LYS A 80 9.74 -1.36 16.63
N ALA A 81 10.06 -0.28 15.95
CA ALA A 81 11.41 0.29 16.02
C ALA A 81 11.72 0.69 17.46
N GLN A 82 12.91 0.36 17.90
CA GLN A 82 13.32 0.60 19.28
C GLN A 82 14.18 1.84 19.43
N THR A 83 14.75 2.33 18.35
CA THR A 83 15.59 3.52 18.39
C THR A 83 15.21 4.46 17.26
N VAL A 84 15.56 5.74 17.43
CA VAL A 84 15.32 6.73 16.39
C VAL A 84 16.18 6.43 15.17
N GLU A 85 17.37 5.90 15.38
CA GLU A 85 18.24 5.52 14.27
C GLU A 85 17.59 4.45 13.39
N GLU A 86 17.03 3.44 14.01
CA GLU A 86 16.34 2.39 13.31
C GLU A 86 15.11 2.95 12.58
N TRP A 87 14.37 3.83 13.23
CA TRP A 87 13.19 4.47 12.68
C TRP A 87 13.54 5.24 11.40
N THR A 88 14.65 6.00 11.45
CA THR A 88 15.09 6.78 10.31
C THR A 88 15.52 5.89 9.15
N ARG A 89 16.21 4.79 9.46
CA ARG A 89 16.62 3.85 8.43
C ARG A 89 15.42 3.22 7.74
N LEU A 90 14.40 2.85 8.52
CA LEU A 90 13.19 2.27 7.95
C LEU A 90 12.49 3.24 7.01
N HIS A 91 12.47 4.52 7.36
CA HIS A 91 11.91 5.54 6.49
C HIS A 91 12.64 5.60 5.16
N ALA A 92 13.98 5.62 5.21
CA ALA A 92 14.75 5.70 3.99
C ALA A 92 14.53 4.49 3.10
N GLU A 93 14.46 3.31 3.71
CA GLU A 93 14.20 2.09 2.95
C GLU A 93 12.82 2.11 2.31
N PHE A 94 11.82 2.58 3.05
CA PHE A 94 10.47 2.63 2.53
C PHE A 94 10.37 3.58 1.34
N VAL A 95 11.00 4.75 1.45
CA VAL A 95 10.95 5.72 0.36
C VAL A 95 11.57 5.14 -0.91
N THR A 96 12.69 4.44 -0.76
CA THR A 96 13.36 3.82 -1.90
C THR A 96 12.48 2.74 -2.53
N GLU A 97 11.90 1.87 -1.70
CA GLU A 97 11.03 0.82 -2.20
C GLU A 97 9.77 1.38 -2.84
N GLN A 98 9.23 2.44 -2.25
CA GLN A 98 8.03 3.07 -2.77
C GLN A 98 8.29 3.64 -4.17
N ALA A 99 9.41 4.32 -4.34
CA ALA A 99 9.76 4.88 -5.64
C ALA A 99 9.90 3.78 -6.68
N HIS A 100 10.54 2.67 -6.31
CA HIS A 100 10.71 1.54 -7.21
C HIS A 100 9.37 0.93 -7.58
N ARG A 101 8.50 0.73 -6.60
CA ARG A 101 7.19 0.14 -6.82
C ARG A 101 6.33 1.01 -7.72
N LEU A 102 6.35 2.32 -7.48
CA LEU A 102 5.58 3.24 -8.30
C LEU A 102 6.07 3.25 -9.75
N ALA A 103 7.38 3.14 -9.94
CA ALA A 103 7.94 3.07 -11.29
C ALA A 103 7.46 1.81 -12.01
N GLU A 104 7.44 0.67 -11.31
CA GLU A 104 6.95 -0.56 -11.90
C GLU A 104 5.47 -0.50 -12.23
N GLN A 105 4.69 0.08 -11.33
CA GLN A 105 3.25 0.23 -11.56
C GLN A 105 2.98 1.15 -12.74
N ALA A 106 3.76 2.21 -12.88
CA ALA A 106 3.62 3.12 -14.01
C ALA A 106 3.90 2.42 -15.33
N LYS A 107 4.87 1.51 -15.35
CA LYS A 107 5.16 0.73 -16.56
C LYS A 107 3.98 -0.14 -16.94
N VAL A 108 3.38 -0.81 -15.96
CA VAL A 108 2.25 -1.70 -16.24
C VAL A 108 1.06 -0.89 -16.76
N ILE A 109 0.75 0.21 -16.11
CA ILE A 109 -0.36 1.05 -16.52
C ILE A 109 -0.10 1.67 -17.88
N GLY A 110 1.16 2.07 -18.13
CA GLY A 110 1.52 2.63 -19.41
C GLY A 110 1.34 1.65 -20.55
N ARG A 111 1.69 0.38 -20.32
CA ARG A 111 1.48 -0.65 -21.33
C ARG A 111 0.02 -0.86 -21.61
N ALA A 112 -0.81 -0.89 -20.56
CA ALA A 112 -2.25 -1.08 -20.71
C ALA A 112 -2.86 0.09 -21.46
N GLY A 113 -2.38 1.30 -21.19
CA GLY A 113 -2.87 2.49 -21.86
C GLY A 113 -2.34 2.66 -23.28
N SER A 114 -1.33 1.88 -23.65
CA SER A 114 -0.72 1.96 -24.98
C SER A 114 -1.30 0.96 -25.95
N THR A 115 -2.49 0.48 -25.69
CA THR A 115 -3.17 -0.47 -26.57
C THR A 115 -3.31 0.14 -27.95
N PRO A 116 -3.16 -0.68 -29.02
CA PRO A 116 -3.35 -0.15 -30.38
C PRO A 116 -4.69 0.54 -30.53
N GLY A 117 -4.67 1.71 -31.13
CA GLY A 117 -5.86 2.51 -31.28
C GLY A 117 -6.02 3.59 -30.23
N LEU A 118 -5.23 3.54 -29.16
CA LEU A 118 -5.25 4.56 -28.12
C LEU A 118 -4.00 5.39 -28.27
N LYS A 119 -4.06 6.40 -29.07
CA LYS A 119 -2.93 7.30 -29.28
C LYS A 119 -3.28 8.66 -28.74
N PHE A 120 -2.38 9.22 -28.01
CA PHE A 120 -2.55 10.53 -27.42
C PHE A 120 -1.49 11.47 -27.92
#